data_1a7ef44055d31173a13c4934ebf17c5c
#
_entry.id   1a7ef44055d31173a13c4934ebf17c5c
#
_cell.length_a   1.000
_cell.length_b   1.000
_cell.length_c   1.000
_cell.angle_alpha   90.00
_cell.angle_beta   90.00
_cell.angle_gamma   90.00
#
_symmetry.space_group_name_H-M   'P 1'
#
loop_
_entity.id
_entity.type
_entity.pdbx_description
1 polymer ?
#
loop_
_entity_poly.entity_id
_entity_poly.type
_entity_poly.pdbx_seq_one_letter_code
_entity_poly.pdbx_strand_id
1 'polypeptide(L)' 'MANLRIKLVKSLSGRHDKHIATAYSLGLHKIGNETVQPDNPQTRGKIAQIGYLVKVTEEEGGPENVYS' A
#
# COMPACT_ATOMS: atom_id res chain seq x y z
N MET A 1 7.61 1.94 15.43
CA MET A 1 7.89 2.31 14.06
C MET A 1 6.58 2.37 13.29
N ALA A 2 6.50 3.31 12.38
CA ALA A 2 5.27 3.51 11.65
C ALA A 2 5.12 2.45 10.56
N ASN A 3 3.89 2.07 10.32
CA ASN A 3 3.55 1.17 9.24
C ASN A 3 2.62 1.89 8.28
N LEU A 4 2.55 1.39 7.07
CA LEU A 4 1.66 1.92 6.07
C LEU A 4 0.61 0.88 5.74
N ARG A 5 -0.64 1.26 5.84
CA ARG A 5 -1.73 0.40 5.39
C ARG A 5 -2.08 0.79 3.96
N ILE A 6 -2.03 -0.17 3.10
CA ILE A 6 -2.23 0.05 1.67
C ILE A 6 -3.44 -0.75 1.23
N LYS A 7 -4.40 -0.07 0.64
CA LYS A 7 -5.62 -0.71 0.15
C LYS A 7 -5.74 -0.47 -1.34
N LEU A 8 -5.95 -1.54 -2.08
CA LEU A 8 -6.14 -1.44 -3.52
C LEU A 8 -7.55 -0.96 -3.81
N VAL A 9 -7.68 0.21 -4.39
CA VAL A 9 -8.97 0.82 -4.64
C VAL A 9 -9.33 0.89 -6.13
N LYS A 10 -8.37 0.61 -7.00
CA LYS A 10 -8.58 0.61 -8.44
C LYS A 10 -8.19 -0.73 -9.01
N SER A 11 -8.85 -1.11 -10.12
CA SER A 11 -8.55 -2.38 -10.78
C SER A 11 -7.15 -2.35 -11.38
N LEU A 12 -6.49 -3.51 -11.33
CA LEU A 12 -5.20 -3.69 -11.98
C LEU A 12 -5.35 -4.01 -13.46
N SER A 13 -6.56 -4.28 -13.90
CA SER A 13 -6.82 -4.63 -15.27
C SER A 13 -6.45 -3.48 -16.21
N GLY A 14 -5.70 -3.78 -17.25
CA GLY A 14 -5.32 -2.76 -18.21
C GLY A 14 -4.18 -1.85 -17.75
N ARG A 15 -3.55 -2.16 -16.64
CA ARG A 15 -2.44 -1.37 -16.14
C ARG A 15 -1.12 -1.92 -16.67
N HIS A 16 -0.06 -1.14 -16.52
CA HIS A 16 1.27 -1.59 -16.93
C HIS A 16 1.69 -2.81 -16.13
N ASP A 17 2.38 -3.73 -16.80
CA ASP A 17 2.84 -4.94 -16.13
C ASP A 17 3.71 -4.62 -14.92
N LYS A 18 4.53 -3.60 -15.00
CA LYS A 18 5.37 -3.21 -13.88
C LYS A 18 4.54 -2.81 -12.67
N HIS A 19 3.46 -2.09 -12.89
CA HIS A 19 2.60 -1.66 -11.80
C HIS A 19 1.86 -2.84 -11.20
N ILE A 20 1.42 -3.77 -12.04
CA ILE A 20 0.76 -4.98 -11.57
C ILE A 20 1.73 -5.79 -10.71
N ALA A 21 2.95 -5.96 -11.19
CA ALA A 21 3.96 -6.70 -10.45
C ALA A 21 4.25 -6.01 -9.11
N THR A 22 4.31 -4.69 -9.11
CA THR A 22 4.54 -3.94 -7.87
C THR A 22 3.42 -4.18 -6.87
N ALA A 23 2.18 -4.12 -7.33
CA ALA A 23 1.04 -4.37 -6.46
C ALA A 23 1.06 -5.79 -5.93
N TYR A 24 1.39 -6.76 -6.78
CA TYR A 24 1.45 -8.15 -6.35
C TYR A 24 2.55 -8.34 -5.32
N SER A 25 3.67 -7.66 -5.47
CA SER A 25 4.76 -7.79 -4.50
C SER A 25 4.35 -7.25 -3.14
N LEU A 26 3.35 -6.40 -3.09
CA LEU A 26 2.80 -5.88 -1.84
C LEU A 26 1.65 -6.74 -1.32
N GLY A 27 1.23 -7.74 -2.08
CA GLY A 27 0.12 -8.59 -1.68
C GLY A 27 -1.23 -8.08 -2.16
N LEU A 28 -1.25 -7.12 -3.06
CA LEU A 28 -2.49 -6.54 -3.57
C LEU A 28 -2.79 -7.15 -4.91
N HIS A 29 -3.81 -8.00 -4.96
CA HIS A 29 -4.14 -8.72 -6.17
C HIS A 29 -5.44 -8.25 -6.81
N LYS A 30 -6.35 -7.71 -6.02
CA LYS A 30 -7.63 -7.25 -6.54
C LYS A 30 -8.16 -6.14 -5.65
N ILE A 31 -9.17 -5.46 -6.16
CA ILE A 31 -9.78 -4.36 -5.42
C ILE A 31 -10.29 -4.86 -4.08
N GLY A 32 -10.02 -4.08 -3.06
CA GLY A 32 -10.43 -4.43 -1.71
C GLY A 32 -9.36 -5.12 -0.90
N ASN A 33 -8.30 -5.60 -1.53
CA ASN A 33 -7.20 -6.17 -0.78
C ASN A 33 -6.48 -5.08 0.00
N GLU A 34 -6.06 -5.43 1.20
CA GLU A 34 -5.32 -4.52 2.06
C GLU A 34 -4.08 -5.23 2.56
N THR A 35 -3.05 -4.45 2.78
CA THR A 35 -1.83 -4.98 3.37
C THR A 35 -1.20 -3.91 4.24
N VAL A 36 -0.41 -4.34 5.21
CA VAL A 36 0.34 -3.45 6.07
C VAL A 36 1.81 -3.70 5.82
N GLN A 37 2.53 -2.65 5.47
CA GLN A 37 3.93 -2.73 5.14
C GLN A 37 4.71 -1.75 5.99
N PRO A 38 5.97 -2.06 6.29
CA PRO A 38 6.78 -1.10 7.03
C PRO A 38 7.05 0.15 6.22
N ASP A 39 7.17 1.25 6.93
CA ASP A 39 7.46 2.52 6.29
C ASP A 39 8.97 2.60 6.05
N ASN A 40 9.40 2.19 4.88
CA ASN A 40 10.81 2.26 4.52
C ASN A 40 10.92 2.73 3.07
N PRO A 41 12.13 3.09 2.63
CA PRO A 41 12.29 3.63 1.28
C PRO A 41 11.84 2.67 0.18
N GLN A 42 12.03 1.35 0.39
CA GLN A 42 11.61 0.38 -0.62
C GLN A 42 10.11 0.36 -0.76
N THR A 43 9.41 0.32 0.37
CA THR A 43 7.95 0.33 0.36
C THR A 43 7.43 1.63 -0.26
N ARG A 44 8.00 2.75 0.12
CA ARG A 44 7.56 4.02 -0.43
C ARG A 44 7.80 4.11 -1.92
N GLY A 45 8.91 3.55 -2.40
CA GLY A 45 9.18 3.51 -3.82
C GLY A 45 8.14 2.71 -4.58
N LYS A 46 7.74 1.57 -4.04
CA LYS A 46 6.68 0.77 -4.65
C LYS A 46 5.35 1.51 -4.66
N ILE A 47 5.01 2.13 -3.54
CA ILE A 47 3.78 2.88 -3.43
C ILE A 47 3.76 4.03 -4.42
N ALA A 48 4.89 4.70 -4.61
CA ALA A 48 4.95 5.82 -5.53
C ALA A 48 4.59 5.40 -6.95
N GLN A 49 4.93 4.16 -7.32
CA GLN A 49 4.62 3.68 -8.66
C GLN A 49 3.13 3.43 -8.86
N ILE A 50 2.44 3.01 -7.81
CA ILE A 50 1.05 2.62 -7.91
C ILE A 50 0.13 3.47 -7.04
N GLY A 51 0.61 4.63 -6.61
CA GLY A 51 -0.17 5.49 -5.73
C GLY A 51 -1.54 5.84 -6.30
N TYR A 52 -1.65 5.90 -7.62
CA TYR A 52 -2.92 6.20 -8.24
C TYR A 52 -3.90 5.03 -8.20
N LEU A 53 -3.45 3.86 -7.79
CA LEU A 53 -4.28 2.66 -7.72
C LEU A 53 -4.66 2.29 -6.30
N VAL A 54 -3.97 2.83 -5.33
CA VAL A 54 -4.12 2.43 -3.94
C VAL A 54 -4.35 3.63 -3.06
N LYS A 55 -4.91 3.35 -1.90
CA LYS A 55 -5.03 4.36 -0.85
C LYS A 55 -4.08 3.98 0.26
N VAL A 56 -3.25 4.91 0.67
CA VAL A 56 -2.25 4.66 1.71
C VAL A 56 -2.65 5.44 2.94
N THR A 57 -2.65 4.74 4.07
CA THR A 57 -2.92 5.37 5.37
C THR A 57 -1.76 5.02 6.28
N GLU A 58 -1.20 6.01 6.94
CA GLU A 58 -0.16 5.77 7.91
C GLU A 58 -0.77 5.18 9.17
N GLU A 59 -0.20 4.09 9.64
CA GLU A 59 -0.60 3.49 10.90
C GLU A 59 0.55 3.63 11.87
N GLU A 60 0.31 4.34 12.94
CA GLU A 60 1.26 4.35 14.02
C GLU A 60 1.17 3.02 14.73
N GLY A 61 2.29 2.43 14.98
CA GLY A 61 2.27 1.20 15.73
C GLY A 61 2.05 1.55 17.18
N GLY A 62 0.99 1.08 17.72
CA GLY A 62 0.89 1.14 19.13
C GLY A 62 -0.09 2.15 19.68
N PRO A 63 -0.10 2.23 20.98
CA PRO A 63 -1.17 2.89 21.71
C PRO A 63 -1.16 4.40 21.65
N GLU A 64 -0.13 4.97 21.12
CA GLU A 64 -0.10 6.42 21.04
C GLU A 64 -1.23 6.97 20.21
N ASN A 65 -1.85 6.12 19.42
CA ASN A 65 -3.00 6.56 18.65
C ASN A 65 -4.23 6.73 19.49
N VAL A 66 -4.21 6.13 20.63
CA VAL A 66 -5.41 6.04 21.43
C VAL A 66 -5.89 7.40 21.91
N TYR A 67 -4.95 8.22 22.21
CA TYR A 67 -5.31 9.52 22.79
C TYR A 67 -5.49 10.60 21.73
N SER A 68 -5.34 10.25 20.52
CA SER A 68 -5.48 11.23 19.43
C SER A 68 -6.94 11.56 19.20
#